data_ea27b450ea27a095f0af8e39179d7467
#
_entry.id   ea27b450ea27a095f0af8e39179d7467
#
_cell.length_a   1.000
_cell.length_b   1.000
_cell.length_c   1.000
_cell.angle_alpha   90.00
_cell.angle_beta   90.00
_cell.angle_gamma   90.00
#
_symmetry.space_group_name_H-M   'P 1'
#
loop_
_entity.id
_entity.type
_entity.pdbx_description
1 polymer ?
#
loop_
_entity_poly.entity_id
_entity_poly.type
_entity_poly.pdbx_seq_one_letter_code
_entity_poly.pdbx_strand_id
1 'polypeptide(L)'
;MDAPSLRTKHLVLLPLGSADLDEAAALFADPRVMVHVDGGTRDRSTTSRLLQANERCWKNEGWGLWAIRDATSGAFIGQSGLQRITELQDADVEFSAIIGRRNWRKGIATEAANAIVYDAWGRFLGNQIHALVHPDSAAGGPFLRRIGFRRDDDQLVRGEMLEVWHTQRLG
;
A
#
# COMPACT_ATOMS: atom_id res chain seq x y z
N MET A 1 -6.26 12.65 20.76
CA MET A 1 -5.78 11.29 20.53
C MET A 1 -4.62 11.38 19.54
N ASP A 2 -3.46 10.89 19.92
CA ASP A 2 -2.30 10.91 19.03
C ASP A 2 -2.56 10.08 17.78
N ALA A 3 -1.99 10.51 16.65
CA ALA A 3 -2.09 9.76 15.40
C ALA A 3 -1.50 8.36 15.60
N PRO A 4 -2.10 7.31 15.03
CA PRO A 4 -1.55 5.98 15.14
C PRO A 4 -0.15 5.91 14.53
N SER A 5 0.71 5.09 15.11
CA SER A 5 2.05 4.84 14.58
C SER A 5 2.43 3.37 14.77
N LEU A 6 3.17 2.82 13.83
CA LEU A 6 3.77 1.51 13.95
C LEU A 6 5.29 1.64 13.94
N ARG A 7 5.96 0.84 14.74
CA ARG A 7 7.42 0.74 14.76
C ARG A 7 7.82 -0.70 14.52
N THR A 8 8.81 -0.85 13.66
CA THR A 8 9.46 -2.13 13.41
C THR A 8 10.95 -2.00 13.74
N LYS A 9 11.74 -3.02 13.43
CA LYS A 9 13.19 -2.96 13.69
C LYS A 9 13.88 -1.78 13.00
N HIS A 10 13.49 -1.48 11.75
CA HIS A 10 14.17 -0.47 10.93
C HIS A 10 13.27 0.68 10.48
N LEU A 11 11.96 0.61 10.73
CA LEU A 11 10.98 1.52 10.15
C LEU A 11 10.09 2.18 11.20
N VAL A 12 9.64 3.39 10.85
CA VAL A 12 8.52 4.08 11.49
C VAL A 12 7.44 4.29 10.45
N LEU A 13 6.22 3.90 10.77
CA LEU A 13 5.06 4.03 9.90
C LEU A 13 4.07 5.02 10.53
N LEU A 14 3.72 6.05 9.78
CA LEU A 14 2.74 7.07 10.18
C LEU A 14 1.64 7.15 9.10
N PRO A 15 0.40 7.50 9.45
CA PRO A 15 -0.63 7.73 8.44
C PRO A 15 -0.12 8.69 7.36
N LEU A 16 -0.22 8.26 6.10
CA LEU A 16 0.19 9.08 4.96
C LEU A 16 -0.78 10.25 4.80
N GLY A 17 -0.27 11.46 4.76
CA GLY A 17 -1.11 12.65 4.70
C GLY A 17 -0.49 13.82 3.94
N SER A 18 -1.16 14.96 3.98
CA SER A 18 -0.78 16.17 3.24
C SER A 18 0.60 16.70 3.61
N ALA A 19 1.08 16.40 4.81
CA ALA A 19 2.45 16.73 5.24
C ALA A 19 3.53 15.99 4.44
N ASP A 20 3.20 14.86 3.82
CA ASP A 20 4.11 14.04 3.01
C ASP A 20 4.08 14.40 1.51
N LEU A 21 3.38 15.47 1.12
CA LEU A 21 3.09 15.77 -0.29
C LEU A 21 4.33 15.87 -1.16
N ASP A 22 5.37 16.56 -0.73
CA ASP A 22 6.58 16.75 -1.53
C ASP A 22 7.29 15.43 -1.82
N GLU A 23 7.44 14.60 -0.81
CA GLU A 23 8.11 13.31 -0.89
C GLU A 23 7.25 12.28 -1.66
N ALA A 24 5.95 12.25 -1.40
CA ALA A 24 5.02 11.37 -2.11
C ALA A 24 4.89 11.77 -3.60
N ALA A 25 4.83 13.06 -3.92
CA ALA A 25 4.79 13.54 -5.30
C ALA A 25 6.05 13.14 -6.08
N ALA A 26 7.23 13.25 -5.46
CA ALA A 26 8.48 12.78 -6.07
C ALA A 26 8.47 11.27 -6.34
N LEU A 27 7.97 10.48 -5.40
CA LEU A 27 7.84 9.03 -5.54
C LEU A 27 6.90 8.65 -6.69
N PHE A 28 5.71 9.25 -6.73
CA PHE A 28 4.67 8.91 -7.72
C PHE A 28 4.93 9.51 -9.11
N ALA A 29 5.89 10.42 -9.24
CA ALA A 29 6.35 10.94 -10.53
C ALA A 29 7.46 10.08 -11.16
N ASP A 30 8.07 9.16 -10.42
CA ASP A 30 9.12 8.29 -10.96
C ASP A 30 8.51 7.18 -11.83
N PRO A 31 8.71 7.21 -13.17
CA PRO A 31 8.11 6.21 -14.07
C PRO A 31 8.62 4.79 -13.83
N ARG A 32 9.80 4.63 -13.25
CA ARG A 32 10.36 3.31 -12.95
C ARG A 32 9.71 2.69 -11.72
N VAL A 33 9.29 3.52 -10.76
CA VAL A 33 8.51 3.08 -9.59
C VAL A 33 7.09 2.73 -9.99
N MET A 34 6.49 3.54 -10.87
CA MET A 34 5.08 3.47 -11.21
C MET A 34 4.75 2.60 -12.44
N VAL A 35 5.73 1.93 -13.02
CA VAL A 35 5.57 1.17 -14.29
C VAL A 35 4.47 0.11 -14.23
N HIS A 36 4.26 -0.52 -13.10
CA HIS A 36 3.23 -1.55 -12.89
C HIS A 36 2.12 -1.10 -11.92
N VAL A 37 2.08 0.17 -11.59
CA VAL A 37 1.01 0.76 -10.77
C VAL A 37 -0.10 1.26 -11.69
N ASP A 38 -1.33 0.91 -11.36
CA ASP A 38 -2.50 1.33 -12.12
C ASP A 38 -2.53 2.86 -12.30
N GLY A 39 -2.76 3.29 -13.53
CA GLY A 39 -2.74 4.69 -13.92
C GLY A 39 -1.34 5.28 -14.13
N GLY A 40 -0.25 4.53 -13.87
CA GLY A 40 1.12 5.00 -14.05
C GLY A 40 1.52 6.16 -13.14
N THR A 41 2.41 7.03 -13.63
CA THR A 41 2.86 8.20 -12.86
C THR A 41 1.71 9.16 -12.53
N ARG A 42 1.85 9.85 -11.39
CA ARG A 42 0.88 10.83 -10.89
C ARG A 42 1.53 12.19 -10.74
N ASP A 43 0.84 13.22 -11.17
CA ASP A 43 1.25 14.60 -10.94
C ASP A 43 1.00 15.04 -9.49
N ARG A 44 1.50 16.19 -9.11
CA ARG A 44 1.36 16.75 -7.77
C ARG A 44 -0.11 16.95 -7.35
N SER A 45 -0.95 17.41 -8.27
CA SER A 45 -2.38 17.64 -8.02
C SER A 45 -3.10 16.32 -7.69
N THR A 46 -2.87 15.30 -8.50
CA THR A 46 -3.42 13.95 -8.27
C THR A 46 -2.91 13.36 -6.95
N THR A 47 -1.62 13.51 -6.67
CA THR A 47 -1.02 13.08 -5.40
C THR A 47 -1.68 13.79 -4.22
N SER A 48 -1.84 15.11 -4.28
CA SER A 48 -2.50 15.88 -3.22
C SER A 48 -3.92 15.37 -2.92
N ARG A 49 -4.71 15.10 -3.95
CA ARG A 49 -6.06 14.53 -3.78
C ARG A 49 -6.05 13.14 -3.13
N LEU A 50 -5.09 12.30 -3.50
CA LEU A 50 -4.90 10.98 -2.90
C LEU A 50 -4.59 11.10 -1.41
N LEU A 51 -3.67 11.98 -1.03
CA LEU A 51 -3.31 12.18 0.38
C LEU A 51 -4.48 12.68 1.21
N GLN A 52 -5.24 13.64 0.70
CA GLN A 52 -6.46 14.13 1.36
C GLN A 52 -7.52 13.04 1.50
N ALA A 53 -7.69 12.19 0.48
CA ALA A 53 -8.62 11.06 0.55
C ALA A 53 -8.17 10.06 1.61
N ASN A 54 -6.87 9.80 1.72
CA ASN A 54 -6.32 8.93 2.74
C ASN A 54 -6.48 9.49 4.16
N GLU A 55 -6.29 10.79 4.36
CA GLU A 55 -6.58 11.45 5.64
C GLU A 55 -8.03 11.26 6.07
N ARG A 56 -8.97 11.40 5.12
CA ARG A 56 -10.39 11.14 5.38
C ARG A 56 -10.64 9.67 5.72
N CYS A 57 -9.98 8.74 5.05
CA CYS A 57 -10.08 7.31 5.33
C CYS A 57 -9.61 7.02 6.76
N TRP A 58 -8.45 7.51 7.15
CA TRP A 58 -7.95 7.36 8.52
C TRP A 58 -8.90 7.94 9.57
N LYS A 59 -9.46 9.13 9.30
CA LYS A 59 -10.40 9.80 10.21
C LYS A 59 -11.71 9.03 10.38
N ASN A 60 -12.24 8.48 9.29
CA ASN A 60 -13.58 7.91 9.28
C ASN A 60 -13.58 6.41 9.55
N GLU A 61 -12.56 5.70 9.08
CA GLU A 61 -12.50 4.24 9.09
C GLU A 61 -11.45 3.69 10.08
N GLY A 62 -10.50 4.51 10.49
CA GLY A 62 -9.40 4.11 11.37
C GLY A 62 -8.31 3.27 10.70
N TRP A 63 -8.29 3.18 9.37
CA TRP A 63 -7.27 2.51 8.57
C TRP A 63 -7.01 3.28 7.26
N GLY A 64 -5.90 2.98 6.59
CA GLY A 64 -5.51 3.66 5.35
C GLY A 64 -4.09 3.30 4.93
N LEU A 65 -3.50 4.16 4.09
CA LEU A 65 -2.11 4.07 3.67
C LEU A 65 -1.20 4.69 4.73
N TRP A 66 -0.06 4.05 4.94
CA TRP A 66 1.01 4.52 5.82
C TRP A 66 2.16 5.12 5.01
N ALA A 67 2.72 6.21 5.48
CA ALA A 67 4.05 6.67 5.07
C ALA A 67 5.10 5.80 5.77
N ILE A 68 6.01 5.23 5.01
CA ILE A 68 7.11 4.42 5.51
C ILE A 68 8.34 5.29 5.61
N ARG A 69 8.93 5.38 6.81
CA ARG A 69 10.14 6.15 7.08
C ARG A 69 11.21 5.29 7.71
N ASP A 70 12.46 5.60 7.39
CA ASP A 70 13.61 5.01 8.07
C ASP A 70 13.62 5.43 9.54
N ALA A 71 13.75 4.46 10.47
CA ALA A 71 13.67 4.74 11.91
C ALA A 71 14.86 5.55 12.44
N THR A 72 15.99 5.54 11.75
CA THR A 72 17.20 6.26 12.16
C THR A 72 17.25 7.66 11.58
N SER A 73 17.05 7.79 10.25
CA SER A 73 17.19 9.07 9.54
C SER A 73 15.89 9.86 9.40
N GLY A 74 14.73 9.21 9.54
CA GLY A 74 13.42 9.80 9.24
C GLY A 74 13.13 9.94 7.75
N ALA A 75 14.01 9.49 6.86
CA ALA A 75 13.86 9.60 5.42
C ALA A 75 12.61 8.85 4.94
N PHE A 76 11.85 9.48 4.05
CA PHE A 76 10.69 8.87 3.41
C PHE A 76 11.15 7.78 2.44
N ILE A 77 10.58 6.59 2.58
CA ILE A 77 10.93 5.41 1.80
C ILE A 77 9.85 5.09 0.77
N GLY A 78 8.60 5.25 1.14
CA GLY A 78 7.47 4.91 0.30
C GLY A 78 6.15 4.92 1.07
N GLN A 79 5.18 4.23 0.51
CA GLN A 79 3.88 4.04 1.13
C GLN A 79 3.44 2.58 1.05
N SER A 80 2.65 2.15 2.02
CA SER A 80 1.97 0.85 2.00
C SER A 80 0.76 0.89 2.93
N GLY A 81 -0.22 0.07 2.66
CA GLY A 81 -1.42 -0.01 3.50
C GLY A 81 -2.67 -0.39 2.74
N LEU A 82 -3.80 -0.03 3.31
CA LEU A 82 -5.10 -0.34 2.75
C LEU A 82 -5.72 0.87 2.06
N GLN A 83 -6.42 0.61 0.97
CA GLN A 83 -7.25 1.58 0.29
C GLN A 83 -8.56 0.91 -0.16
N ARG A 84 -9.61 1.70 -0.37
CA ARG A 84 -10.85 1.17 -0.87
C ARG A 84 -10.70 0.74 -2.33
N ILE A 85 -11.37 -0.36 -2.67
CA ILE A 85 -11.54 -0.84 -4.02
C ILE A 85 -13.02 -1.12 -4.26
N THR A 86 -13.53 -0.71 -5.41
CA THR A 86 -14.94 -0.89 -5.80
C THR A 86 -15.09 -1.74 -7.05
N GLU A 87 -14.01 -2.02 -7.75
CA GLU A 87 -13.99 -2.69 -9.05
C GLU A 87 -13.88 -4.22 -8.96
N LEU A 88 -13.56 -4.75 -7.78
CA LEU A 88 -13.59 -6.18 -7.52
C LEU A 88 -14.93 -6.58 -6.91
N GLN A 89 -15.47 -7.68 -7.42
CA GLN A 89 -16.63 -8.30 -6.80
C GLN A 89 -16.21 -8.90 -5.44
N ASP A 90 -17.03 -8.67 -4.43
CA ASP A 90 -16.81 -9.18 -3.05
C ASP A 90 -15.53 -8.67 -2.37
N ALA A 91 -14.99 -7.54 -2.82
CA ALA A 91 -13.82 -6.91 -2.20
C ALA A 91 -14.07 -5.43 -1.91
N ASP A 92 -13.82 -5.03 -0.67
CA ASP A 92 -13.95 -3.63 -0.23
C ASP A 92 -12.61 -2.93 -0.10
N VAL A 93 -11.53 -3.69 0.06
CA VAL A 93 -10.22 -3.20 0.48
C VAL A 93 -9.10 -3.87 -0.30
N GLU A 94 -8.20 -3.05 -0.80
CA GLU A 94 -6.97 -3.44 -1.49
C GLU A 94 -5.75 -3.07 -0.64
N PHE A 95 -4.84 -4.02 -0.49
CA PHE A 95 -3.49 -3.75 -0.01
C PHE A 95 -2.63 -3.22 -1.15
N SER A 96 -1.88 -2.15 -0.89
CA SER A 96 -0.96 -1.52 -1.82
C SER A 96 0.40 -1.28 -1.17
N ALA A 97 1.47 -1.38 -1.95
CA ALA A 97 2.83 -1.02 -1.53
C ALA A 97 3.58 -0.37 -2.70
N ILE A 98 4.13 0.81 -2.48
CA ILE A 98 4.96 1.54 -3.44
C ILE A 98 6.21 2.00 -2.71
N ILE A 99 7.37 1.48 -3.08
CA ILE A 99 8.67 1.72 -2.44
C ILE A 99 9.58 2.44 -3.42
N GLY A 100 10.28 3.47 -2.95
CA GLY A 100 11.28 4.18 -3.73
C GLY A 100 12.46 3.28 -4.12
N ARG A 101 12.99 3.47 -5.34
CA ARG A 101 14.00 2.59 -5.95
C ARG A 101 15.24 2.35 -5.10
N ARG A 102 15.69 3.37 -4.37
CA ARG A 102 16.88 3.26 -3.49
C ARG A 102 16.73 2.21 -2.40
N ASN A 103 15.50 1.81 -2.11
CA ASN A 103 15.16 0.90 -1.03
C ASN A 103 14.67 -0.47 -1.52
N TRP A 104 14.75 -0.74 -2.82
CA TRP A 104 14.39 -2.05 -3.36
C TRP A 104 15.38 -3.13 -2.94
N ARG A 105 14.90 -4.37 -2.83
CA ARG A 105 15.69 -5.57 -2.51
C ARG A 105 16.42 -5.53 -1.15
N LYS A 106 15.90 -4.73 -0.22
CA LYS A 106 16.44 -4.61 1.15
C LYS A 106 15.53 -5.23 2.21
N GLY A 107 14.46 -5.90 1.80
CA GLY A 107 13.47 -6.49 2.73
C GLY A 107 12.52 -5.47 3.37
N ILE A 108 12.60 -4.20 3.00
CA ILE A 108 11.81 -3.10 3.60
C ILE A 108 10.33 -3.26 3.34
N ALA A 109 9.95 -3.57 2.08
CA ALA A 109 8.55 -3.77 1.73
C ALA A 109 7.92 -4.90 2.55
N THR A 110 8.63 -6.01 2.73
CA THR A 110 8.18 -7.16 3.52
C THR A 110 8.07 -6.81 5.01
N GLU A 111 9.05 -6.10 5.57
CA GLU A 111 9.02 -5.66 6.96
C GLU A 111 7.82 -4.75 7.24
N ALA A 112 7.61 -3.75 6.39
CA ALA A 112 6.47 -2.84 6.49
C ALA A 112 5.14 -3.57 6.32
N ALA A 113 5.02 -4.40 5.29
CA ALA A 113 3.78 -5.11 4.97
C ALA A 113 3.35 -6.07 6.08
N ASN A 114 4.27 -6.80 6.69
CA ASN A 114 3.95 -7.69 7.81
C ASN A 114 3.37 -6.92 9.00
N ALA A 115 3.96 -5.79 9.35
CA ALA A 115 3.45 -4.94 10.44
C ALA A 115 2.07 -4.35 10.09
N ILE A 116 1.90 -3.88 8.86
CA ILE A 116 0.66 -3.25 8.38
C ILE A 116 -0.47 -4.26 8.31
N VAL A 117 -0.25 -5.44 7.73
CA VAL A 117 -1.30 -6.47 7.61
C VAL A 117 -1.71 -6.97 8.99
N TYR A 118 -0.76 -7.15 9.91
CA TYR A 118 -1.09 -7.51 11.29
C TYR A 118 -1.94 -6.43 11.98
N ASP A 119 -1.55 -5.17 11.89
CA ASP A 119 -2.30 -4.04 12.46
C ASP A 119 -3.68 -3.87 11.79
N ALA A 120 -3.75 -4.07 10.48
CA ALA A 120 -4.99 -3.94 9.71
C ALA A 120 -6.10 -4.87 10.21
N TRP A 121 -5.77 -6.07 10.65
CA TRP A 121 -6.74 -6.99 11.21
C TRP A 121 -7.36 -6.51 12.54
N GLY A 122 -6.69 -5.63 13.24
CA GLY A 122 -7.22 -4.97 14.43
C GLY A 122 -8.14 -3.78 14.13
N ARG A 123 -8.02 -3.17 12.94
CA ARG A 123 -8.73 -1.96 12.54
C ARG A 123 -9.83 -2.21 11.52
N PHE A 124 -9.56 -3.06 10.55
CA PHE A 124 -10.47 -3.40 9.47
C PHE A 124 -11.43 -4.52 9.90
N LEU A 125 -12.72 -4.29 9.76
CA LEU A 125 -13.77 -5.21 10.20
C LEU A 125 -14.10 -6.31 9.17
N GLY A 126 -13.57 -6.24 7.97
CA GLY A 126 -13.75 -7.26 6.94
C GLY A 126 -12.98 -8.55 7.22
N ASN A 127 -13.27 -9.57 6.43
CA ASN A 127 -12.67 -10.91 6.57
C ASN A 127 -11.52 -11.16 5.61
N GLN A 128 -11.41 -10.36 4.53
CA GLN A 128 -10.41 -10.52 3.48
C GLN A 128 -9.79 -9.17 3.12
N ILE A 129 -8.52 -9.20 2.80
CA ILE A 129 -7.79 -8.10 2.17
C ILE A 129 -7.31 -8.61 0.82
N HIS A 130 -7.61 -7.87 -0.25
CA HIS A 130 -7.19 -8.20 -1.61
C HIS A 130 -5.97 -7.39 -2.00
N ALA A 131 -5.25 -7.85 -3.02
CA ALA A 131 -4.19 -7.12 -3.69
C ALA A 131 -4.23 -7.42 -5.19
N LEU A 132 -3.87 -6.42 -5.99
CA LEU A 132 -3.81 -6.53 -7.44
C LEU A 132 -2.37 -6.46 -7.91
N VAL A 133 -2.01 -7.29 -8.87
CA VAL A 133 -0.67 -7.31 -9.47
C VAL A 133 -0.80 -7.30 -10.98
N HIS A 134 -0.08 -6.38 -11.62
CA HIS A 134 0.07 -6.39 -13.07
C HIS A 134 0.83 -7.66 -13.49
N PRO A 135 0.38 -8.41 -14.53
CA PRO A 135 1.01 -9.67 -14.93
C PRO A 135 2.49 -9.53 -15.33
N ASP A 136 2.91 -8.35 -15.78
CA ASP A 136 4.31 -8.08 -16.13
C ASP A 136 5.19 -7.75 -14.90
N SER A 137 4.61 -7.64 -13.71
CA SER A 137 5.36 -7.40 -12.47
C SER A 137 5.99 -8.69 -11.95
N ALA A 138 7.27 -8.89 -12.21
CA ALA A 138 7.98 -10.07 -11.73
C ALA A 138 8.10 -10.15 -10.19
N ALA A 139 8.05 -9.03 -9.51
CA ALA A 139 8.25 -8.94 -8.05
C ALA A 139 6.95 -9.04 -7.25
N GLY A 140 5.80 -8.67 -7.82
CA GLY A 140 4.55 -8.50 -7.08
C GLY A 140 4.03 -9.81 -6.49
N GLY A 141 3.87 -10.85 -7.29
CA GLY A 141 3.39 -12.15 -6.83
C GLY A 141 4.27 -12.80 -5.74
N PRO A 142 5.59 -12.94 -5.97
CA PRO A 142 6.50 -13.44 -4.94
C PRO A 142 6.48 -12.64 -3.63
N PHE A 143 6.37 -11.33 -3.72
CA PHE A 143 6.21 -10.46 -2.55
C PHE A 143 4.93 -10.76 -1.78
N LEU A 144 3.78 -10.80 -2.45
CA LEU A 144 2.49 -11.06 -1.82
C LEU A 144 2.46 -12.46 -1.17
N ARG A 145 3.00 -13.46 -1.84
CA ARG A 145 3.10 -14.81 -1.28
C ARG A 145 3.91 -14.83 0.01
N ARG A 146 5.01 -14.08 0.05
CA ARG A 146 5.88 -13.98 1.23
C ARG A 146 5.19 -13.37 2.44
N ILE A 147 4.23 -12.46 2.23
CA ILE A 147 3.46 -11.83 3.30
C ILE A 147 2.10 -12.51 3.56
N GLY A 148 1.89 -13.72 3.02
CA GLY A 148 0.75 -14.56 3.36
C GLY A 148 -0.48 -14.43 2.45
N PHE A 149 -0.35 -13.75 1.32
CA PHE A 149 -1.42 -13.72 0.31
C PHE A 149 -1.39 -14.98 -0.55
N ARG A 150 -2.57 -15.37 -1.01
CA ARG A 150 -2.79 -16.46 -1.97
C ARG A 150 -3.34 -15.88 -3.27
N ARG A 151 -2.94 -16.45 -4.40
CA ARG A 151 -3.44 -16.06 -5.71
C ARG A 151 -4.82 -16.67 -5.98
N ASP A 152 -5.70 -15.83 -6.52
CA ASP A 152 -6.99 -16.18 -7.09
C ASP A 152 -6.94 -16.16 -8.62
N ASP A 153 -8.10 -16.32 -9.26
CA ASP A 153 -8.24 -16.15 -10.70
C ASP A 153 -8.02 -14.69 -11.11
N ASP A 154 -7.41 -14.51 -12.29
CA ASP A 154 -7.21 -13.18 -12.84
C ASP A 154 -8.57 -12.54 -13.18
N GLN A 155 -8.67 -11.25 -13.00
CA GLN A 155 -9.89 -10.47 -13.26
C GLN A 155 -9.61 -9.23 -14.10
N LEU A 156 -10.61 -8.85 -14.89
CA LEU A 156 -10.61 -7.58 -15.61
C LEU A 156 -10.93 -6.46 -14.61
N VAL A 157 -9.94 -5.61 -14.35
CA VAL A 157 -10.06 -4.49 -13.41
C VAL A 157 -9.62 -3.22 -14.14
N ARG A 158 -10.48 -2.22 -14.19
CA ARG A 158 -10.21 -0.93 -14.86
C ARG A 158 -9.71 -1.08 -16.31
N GLY A 159 -10.22 -2.08 -17.04
CA GLY A 159 -9.84 -2.34 -18.42
C GLY A 159 -8.59 -3.17 -18.63
N GLU A 160 -7.93 -3.62 -17.58
CA GLU A 160 -6.74 -4.47 -17.61
C GLU A 160 -6.97 -5.81 -16.91
N MET A 161 -6.39 -6.87 -17.45
CA MET A 161 -6.40 -8.19 -16.82
C MET A 161 -5.31 -8.22 -15.75
N LEU A 162 -5.70 -8.29 -14.48
CA LEU A 162 -4.80 -8.27 -13.34
C LEU A 162 -4.84 -9.58 -12.56
N GLU A 163 -3.71 -9.94 -11.96
CA GLU A 163 -3.66 -10.99 -10.96
C GLU A 163 -4.35 -10.50 -9.69
N VAL A 164 -5.30 -11.28 -9.20
CA VAL A 164 -5.97 -11.02 -7.92
C VAL A 164 -5.37 -11.91 -6.84
N TRP A 165 -5.07 -11.31 -5.73
CA TRP A 165 -4.53 -11.98 -4.55
C TRP A 165 -5.38 -11.64 -3.33
N HIS A 166 -5.43 -12.53 -2.34
CA HIS A 166 -6.11 -12.25 -1.08
C HIS A 166 -5.39 -12.86 0.11
N THR A 167 -5.65 -12.29 1.29
CA THR A 167 -5.37 -12.90 2.59
C THR A 167 -6.63 -12.83 3.45
N GLN A 168 -6.77 -13.78 4.36
CA GLN A 168 -7.93 -13.90 5.24
C GLN A 168 -7.52 -13.75 6.69
N ARG A 169 -8.44 -13.21 7.50
CA ARG A 169 -8.28 -13.23 8.95
C ARG A 169 -8.27 -14.68 9.43
N LEU A 170 -7.22 -15.05 10.14
CA LEU A 170 -7.20 -16.32 10.84
C LEU A 170 -8.18 -16.25 12.01
N GLY A 171 -9.09 -17.18 12.07
CA GLY A 171 -10.11 -17.28 13.12
C GLY A 171 -9.54 -17.58 14.49
#